data_4e5615686b2d4e21e3e206e02c33fe33
#
_entry.id   4e5615686b2d4e21e3e206e02c33fe33
#
_cell.length_a   1.000
_cell.length_b   1.000
_cell.length_c   1.000
_cell.angle_alpha   90.00
_cell.angle_beta   90.00
_cell.angle_gamma   90.00
#
_symmetry.space_group_name_H-M   'P 1'
#
loop_
_entity.id
_entity.type
_entity.pdbx_description
1 polymer ?
#
loop_
_entity_poly.entity_id
_entity_poly.type
_entity_poly.pdbx_seq_one_letter_code
_entity_poly.pdbx_strand_id
1 'polypeptide(L)'
;MKILVTGGAGFIGSHIVEYLVQRGDDVTILDNLNTGKIENLSKVNNDINFVNGDIREYKLLEKLVSDSDGVFHEAALASVQQSLKMKDEYFDVNVSGTENILKLAKEYGFKVVYASSSSVYGNPKQIPIKESDDRSTVNPYAQTKLEAELLAEKYSEMGVKVIGLRYFNVFGKRQSKEYAGVIKLFLDRIQQRKPPKINGDGLQTRDFVYIDDVVKANILAMDSDINYKFLNVGSGLPISILDLANLVIDASGLSLKPIYCPALSGDIKTTQADLTSIKKLLGWQPKTKLRDWLIEVISSKKFECI
;
A
#
# COMPACT_ATOMS: atom_id res chain seq x y z
N MET A 1 -1.35 -21.33 -8.99
CA MET A 1 -2.12 -21.30 -7.72
C MET A 1 -3.48 -20.69 -8.00
N LYS A 2 -4.49 -21.03 -7.19
CA LYS A 2 -5.79 -20.32 -7.16
C LYS A 2 -5.71 -19.20 -6.13
N ILE A 3 -5.76 -17.97 -6.56
CA ILE A 3 -5.51 -16.80 -5.71
C ILE A 3 -6.71 -15.85 -5.73
N LEU A 4 -7.17 -15.45 -4.55
CA LEU A 4 -8.07 -14.32 -4.40
C LEU A 4 -7.28 -13.04 -4.12
N VAL A 5 -7.56 -11.96 -4.85
CA VAL A 5 -7.05 -10.61 -4.57
C VAL A 5 -8.24 -9.71 -4.20
N THR A 6 -8.37 -9.38 -2.91
CA THR A 6 -9.35 -8.37 -2.50
C THR A 6 -8.78 -6.96 -2.74
N GLY A 7 -9.60 -6.04 -3.19
CA GLY A 7 -9.10 -4.71 -3.64
C GLY A 7 -8.28 -4.78 -4.92
N GLY A 8 -8.51 -5.82 -5.75
CA GLY A 8 -7.71 -6.09 -6.94
C GLY A 8 -7.88 -5.08 -8.07
N ALA A 9 -8.92 -4.24 -8.07
CA ALA A 9 -9.06 -3.11 -8.99
C ALA A 9 -8.41 -1.82 -8.47
N GLY A 10 -7.86 -1.84 -7.24
CA GLY A 10 -7.16 -0.72 -6.60
C GLY A 10 -5.75 -0.49 -7.14
N PHE A 11 -5.04 0.46 -6.53
CA PHE A 11 -3.67 0.83 -6.90
C PHE A 11 -2.70 -0.37 -6.78
N ILE A 12 -2.53 -0.93 -5.58
CA ILE A 12 -1.57 -2.01 -5.34
C ILE A 12 -2.11 -3.32 -5.90
N GLY A 13 -3.37 -3.64 -5.58
CA GLY A 13 -4.01 -4.90 -5.98
C GLY A 13 -3.95 -5.16 -7.49
N SER A 14 -4.19 -4.13 -8.33
CA SER A 14 -4.16 -4.33 -9.79
C SER A 14 -2.78 -4.67 -10.36
N HIS A 15 -1.70 -4.23 -9.71
CA HIS A 15 -0.34 -4.63 -10.11
C HIS A 15 -0.02 -6.05 -9.64
N ILE A 16 -0.51 -6.45 -8.45
CA ILE A 16 -0.41 -7.85 -7.99
C ILE A 16 -1.16 -8.75 -8.96
N VAL A 17 -2.37 -8.39 -9.35
CA VAL A 17 -3.19 -9.14 -10.32
C VAL A 17 -2.46 -9.32 -11.65
N GLU A 18 -1.92 -8.23 -12.23
CA GLU A 18 -1.15 -8.33 -13.50
C GLU A 18 0.04 -9.27 -13.36
N TYR A 19 0.77 -9.22 -12.23
CA TYR A 19 1.89 -10.13 -12.01
C TYR A 19 1.44 -11.59 -11.90
N LEU A 20 0.37 -11.88 -11.16
CA LEU A 20 -0.15 -13.23 -10.97
C LEU A 20 -0.63 -13.85 -12.29
N VAL A 21 -1.36 -13.09 -13.10
CA VAL A 21 -1.81 -13.52 -14.43
C VAL A 21 -0.59 -13.85 -15.33
N GLN A 22 0.42 -12.97 -15.35
CA GLN A 22 1.66 -13.21 -16.10
C GLN A 22 2.43 -14.46 -15.61
N ARG A 23 2.31 -14.78 -14.32
CA ARG A 23 2.89 -16.00 -13.72
C ARG A 23 2.09 -17.26 -14.06
N GLY A 24 0.87 -17.13 -14.58
CA GLY A 24 -0.01 -18.24 -14.92
C GLY A 24 -0.86 -18.75 -13.77
N ASP A 25 -1.11 -17.91 -12.76
CA ASP A 25 -2.04 -18.21 -11.67
C ASP A 25 -3.51 -18.05 -12.11
N ASP A 26 -4.40 -18.78 -11.46
CA ASP A 26 -5.86 -18.62 -11.57
C ASP A 26 -6.30 -17.52 -10.58
N VAL A 27 -6.68 -16.36 -11.11
CA VAL A 27 -6.89 -15.15 -10.31
C VAL A 27 -8.35 -14.76 -10.25
N THR A 28 -8.90 -14.77 -9.03
CA THR A 28 -10.18 -14.15 -8.71
C THR A 28 -9.97 -12.82 -8.01
N ILE A 29 -10.76 -11.82 -8.36
CA ILE A 29 -10.74 -10.47 -7.77
C ILE A 29 -12.06 -10.22 -7.07
N LEU A 30 -12.01 -9.72 -5.84
CA LEU A 30 -13.15 -9.12 -5.14
C LEU A 30 -12.88 -7.63 -4.92
N ASP A 31 -13.70 -6.77 -5.53
CA ASP A 31 -13.60 -5.32 -5.38
C ASP A 31 -15.00 -4.69 -5.50
N ASN A 32 -15.32 -3.74 -4.63
CA ASN A 32 -16.60 -3.03 -4.69
C ASN A 32 -16.53 -1.73 -5.51
N LEU A 33 -15.37 -1.45 -6.13
CA LEU A 33 -15.08 -0.28 -6.94
C LEU A 33 -15.28 1.06 -6.22
N ASN A 34 -15.24 1.08 -4.89
CA ASN A 34 -15.34 2.32 -4.11
C ASN A 34 -14.15 3.27 -4.43
N THR A 35 -12.95 2.70 -4.53
CA THR A 35 -11.72 3.43 -4.91
C THR A 35 -10.99 2.78 -6.08
N GLY A 36 -11.22 1.50 -6.28
CA GLY A 36 -10.74 0.72 -7.41
C GLY A 36 -11.39 1.15 -8.71
N LYS A 37 -10.73 0.88 -9.83
CA LYS A 37 -11.19 1.19 -11.18
C LYS A 37 -11.03 -0.02 -12.08
N ILE A 38 -12.09 -0.38 -12.79
CA ILE A 38 -12.05 -1.53 -13.69
C ILE A 38 -11.02 -1.35 -14.81
N GLU A 39 -10.73 -0.10 -15.20
CA GLU A 39 -9.73 0.24 -16.20
C GLU A 39 -8.31 -0.18 -15.78
N ASN A 40 -8.05 -0.28 -14.48
CA ASN A 40 -6.77 -0.77 -13.95
C ASN A 40 -6.50 -2.23 -14.34
N LEU A 41 -7.56 -2.99 -14.67
CA LEU A 41 -7.51 -4.40 -15.04
C LEU A 41 -7.56 -4.63 -16.56
N SER A 42 -7.60 -3.56 -17.36
CA SER A 42 -7.82 -3.64 -18.82
C SER A 42 -6.85 -4.54 -19.58
N LYS A 43 -5.63 -4.72 -19.09
CA LYS A 43 -4.62 -5.61 -19.71
C LYS A 43 -4.83 -7.10 -19.46
N VAL A 44 -5.61 -7.45 -18.44
CA VAL A 44 -5.78 -8.83 -17.94
C VAL A 44 -7.26 -9.22 -17.79
N ASN A 45 -8.18 -8.42 -18.27
CA ASN A 45 -9.62 -8.60 -18.09
C ASN A 45 -10.17 -9.93 -18.60
N ASN A 46 -9.52 -10.54 -19.58
CA ASN A 46 -9.92 -11.83 -20.14
C ASN A 46 -9.33 -13.03 -19.38
N ASP A 47 -8.38 -12.80 -18.49
CA ASP A 47 -7.60 -13.84 -17.80
C ASP A 47 -7.89 -13.88 -16.31
N ILE A 48 -8.94 -13.17 -15.85
CA ILE A 48 -9.34 -13.04 -14.45
C ILE A 48 -10.82 -13.33 -14.24
N ASN A 49 -11.17 -13.75 -13.04
CA ASN A 49 -12.56 -13.77 -12.58
C ASN A 49 -12.81 -12.53 -11.71
N PHE A 50 -13.53 -11.53 -12.23
CA PHE A 50 -13.87 -10.32 -11.48
C PHE A 50 -15.24 -10.44 -10.81
N VAL A 51 -15.29 -10.24 -9.50
CA VAL A 51 -16.51 -10.23 -8.69
C VAL A 51 -16.66 -8.85 -8.05
N ASN A 52 -17.75 -8.14 -8.40
CA ASN A 52 -18.12 -6.91 -7.72
C ASN A 52 -18.81 -7.26 -6.39
N GLY A 53 -18.16 -6.92 -5.28
CA GLY A 53 -18.67 -7.21 -3.94
C GLY A 53 -17.79 -6.65 -2.83
N ASP A 54 -18.27 -6.78 -1.60
CA ASP A 54 -17.63 -6.19 -0.42
C ASP A 54 -17.04 -7.29 0.49
N ILE A 55 -15.87 -7.02 1.06
CA ILE A 55 -15.20 -7.94 2.01
C ILE A 55 -16.00 -8.15 3.31
N ARG A 56 -17.00 -7.33 3.58
CA ARG A 56 -17.94 -7.51 4.69
C ARG A 56 -19.00 -8.58 4.42
N GLU A 57 -19.19 -8.99 3.18
CA GLU A 57 -20.12 -10.02 2.77
C GLU A 57 -19.55 -11.44 2.98
N TYR A 58 -19.62 -11.94 4.22
CA TYR A 58 -19.01 -13.20 4.62
C TYR A 58 -19.34 -14.38 3.69
N LYS A 59 -20.63 -14.57 3.33
CA LYS A 59 -21.05 -15.67 2.44
C LYS A 59 -20.53 -15.56 1.01
N LEU A 60 -20.29 -14.32 0.53
CA LEU A 60 -19.67 -14.10 -0.76
C LEU A 60 -18.19 -14.47 -0.69
N LEU A 61 -17.47 -13.97 0.32
CA LEU A 61 -16.07 -14.32 0.56
C LEU A 61 -15.87 -15.84 0.67
N GLU A 62 -16.71 -16.51 1.47
CA GLU A 62 -16.65 -17.97 1.66
C GLU A 62 -16.68 -18.73 0.34
N LYS A 63 -17.59 -18.37 -0.57
CA LYS A 63 -17.67 -18.97 -1.91
C LYS A 63 -16.41 -18.75 -2.75
N LEU A 64 -15.74 -17.61 -2.57
CA LEU A 64 -14.57 -17.24 -3.36
C LEU A 64 -13.26 -17.87 -2.85
N VAL A 65 -13.21 -18.23 -1.56
CA VAL A 65 -11.99 -18.76 -0.95
C VAL A 65 -12.02 -20.26 -0.68
N SER A 66 -13.14 -20.94 -0.90
CA SER A 66 -13.34 -22.34 -0.51
C SER A 66 -12.33 -23.32 -1.13
N ASP A 67 -11.73 -22.99 -2.27
CA ASP A 67 -10.68 -23.77 -2.93
C ASP A 67 -9.44 -22.91 -3.27
N SER A 68 -9.26 -21.78 -2.60
CA SER A 68 -8.11 -20.88 -2.80
C SER A 68 -6.85 -21.39 -2.09
N ASP A 69 -5.71 -21.28 -2.75
CA ASP A 69 -4.37 -21.55 -2.17
C ASP A 69 -3.89 -20.38 -1.31
N GLY A 70 -4.31 -19.15 -1.63
CA GLY A 70 -3.88 -17.94 -0.94
C GLY A 70 -4.73 -16.71 -1.24
N VAL A 71 -4.65 -15.73 -0.35
CA VAL A 71 -5.35 -14.45 -0.46
C VAL A 71 -4.38 -13.29 -0.32
N PHE A 72 -4.35 -12.39 -1.30
CA PHE A 72 -3.77 -11.07 -1.13
C PHE A 72 -4.88 -10.12 -0.68
N HIS A 73 -4.77 -9.64 0.56
CA HIS A 73 -5.79 -8.79 1.16
C HIS A 73 -5.36 -7.31 1.09
N GLU A 74 -5.69 -6.67 -0.06
CA GLU A 74 -5.39 -5.26 -0.34
C GLU A 74 -6.59 -4.33 -0.13
N ALA A 75 -7.81 -4.88 -0.02
CA ALA A 75 -9.03 -4.10 0.19
C ALA A 75 -8.99 -3.35 1.52
N ALA A 76 -9.06 -2.03 1.47
CA ALA A 76 -9.12 -1.16 2.64
C ALA A 76 -9.54 0.26 2.26
N LEU A 77 -10.12 0.99 3.19
CA LEU A 77 -10.20 2.45 3.15
C LEU A 77 -8.88 3.02 3.67
N ALA A 78 -8.20 3.86 2.87
CA ALA A 78 -6.81 4.25 3.12
C ALA A 78 -6.57 5.76 3.35
N SER A 79 -7.60 6.61 3.21
CA SER A 79 -7.45 8.05 3.40
C SER A 79 -7.43 8.45 4.88
N VAL A 80 -6.30 8.98 5.36
CA VAL A 80 -6.19 9.53 6.72
C VAL A 80 -7.23 10.64 6.95
N GLN A 81 -7.42 11.52 5.98
CA GLN A 81 -8.36 12.65 6.12
C GLN A 81 -9.83 12.20 6.18
N GLN A 82 -10.21 11.21 5.39
CA GLN A 82 -11.57 10.66 5.44
C GLN A 82 -11.81 9.87 6.73
N SER A 83 -10.80 9.15 7.23
CA SER A 83 -10.92 8.38 8.48
C SER A 83 -11.31 9.22 9.69
N LEU A 84 -10.95 10.50 9.71
CA LEU A 84 -11.35 11.44 10.78
C LEU A 84 -12.86 11.68 10.81
N LYS A 85 -13.53 11.55 9.66
CA LYS A 85 -14.97 11.81 9.49
C LYS A 85 -15.82 10.55 9.51
N MET A 86 -15.25 9.40 9.11
CA MET A 86 -15.96 8.14 8.85
C MET A 86 -15.38 6.99 9.67
N LYS A 87 -15.14 7.22 10.96
CA LYS A 87 -14.42 6.27 11.84
C LYS A 87 -15.05 4.88 11.87
N ASP A 88 -16.37 4.82 12.00
CA ASP A 88 -17.09 3.55 12.12
C ASP A 88 -17.01 2.74 10.81
N GLU A 89 -17.12 3.41 9.65
CA GLU A 89 -16.98 2.75 8.35
C GLU A 89 -15.55 2.25 8.13
N TYR A 90 -14.54 3.03 8.53
CA TYR A 90 -13.15 2.59 8.49
C TYR A 90 -12.90 1.37 9.36
N PHE A 91 -13.51 1.32 10.55
CA PHE A 91 -13.44 0.15 11.42
C PHE A 91 -14.14 -1.04 10.79
N ASP A 92 -15.36 -0.87 10.31
CA ASP A 92 -16.15 -1.93 9.70
C ASP A 92 -15.47 -2.55 8.47
N VAL A 93 -14.97 -1.71 7.56
CA VAL A 93 -14.26 -2.21 6.38
C VAL A 93 -12.90 -2.81 6.75
N ASN A 94 -12.04 -2.04 7.43
CA ASN A 94 -10.64 -2.42 7.61
C ASN A 94 -10.42 -3.48 8.69
N VAL A 95 -11.28 -3.53 9.72
CA VAL A 95 -11.14 -4.48 10.84
C VAL A 95 -12.10 -5.64 10.69
N SER A 96 -13.42 -5.40 10.61
CA SER A 96 -14.40 -6.46 10.47
C SER A 96 -14.24 -7.22 9.15
N GLY A 97 -13.98 -6.50 8.04
CA GLY A 97 -13.68 -7.13 6.74
C GLY A 97 -12.42 -8.00 6.79
N THR A 98 -11.34 -7.54 7.44
CA THR A 98 -10.12 -8.34 7.65
C THR A 98 -10.40 -9.56 8.52
N GLU A 99 -11.20 -9.41 9.58
CA GLU A 99 -11.57 -10.54 10.44
C GLU A 99 -12.31 -11.63 9.67
N ASN A 100 -13.18 -11.27 8.72
CA ASN A 100 -13.86 -12.25 7.86
C ASN A 100 -12.84 -13.09 7.06
N ILE A 101 -11.83 -12.45 6.45
CA ILE A 101 -10.76 -13.18 5.74
C ILE A 101 -10.00 -14.12 6.67
N LEU A 102 -9.66 -13.66 7.89
CA LEU A 102 -8.92 -14.48 8.85
C LEU A 102 -9.74 -15.66 9.40
N LYS A 103 -11.06 -15.48 9.61
CA LYS A 103 -11.98 -16.56 9.98
C LYS A 103 -11.99 -17.65 8.90
N LEU A 104 -12.13 -17.24 7.64
CA LEU A 104 -12.14 -18.17 6.51
C LEU A 104 -10.77 -18.81 6.31
N ALA A 105 -9.66 -18.08 6.51
CA ALA A 105 -8.33 -18.66 6.46
C ALA A 105 -8.10 -19.74 7.52
N LYS A 106 -8.70 -19.57 8.70
CA LYS A 106 -8.69 -20.62 9.75
C LYS A 106 -9.49 -21.85 9.33
N GLU A 107 -10.62 -21.67 8.66
CA GLU A 107 -11.51 -22.75 8.25
C GLU A 107 -10.97 -23.54 7.05
N TYR A 108 -10.48 -22.83 6.02
CA TYR A 108 -10.08 -23.42 4.74
C TYR A 108 -8.56 -23.61 4.59
N GLY A 109 -7.72 -23.04 5.47
CA GLY A 109 -6.29 -23.31 5.55
C GLY A 109 -5.42 -22.54 4.55
N PHE A 110 -5.97 -21.60 3.78
CA PHE A 110 -5.20 -20.78 2.85
C PHE A 110 -4.30 -19.75 3.56
N LYS A 111 -3.24 -19.32 2.88
CA LYS A 111 -2.33 -18.29 3.37
C LYS A 111 -2.84 -16.89 3.04
N VAL A 112 -2.63 -15.93 3.95
CA VAL A 112 -3.00 -14.53 3.77
C VAL A 112 -1.73 -13.67 3.70
N VAL A 113 -1.61 -12.84 2.66
CA VAL A 113 -0.69 -11.69 2.65
C VAL A 113 -1.53 -10.43 2.81
N TYR A 114 -1.28 -9.70 3.90
CA TYR A 114 -2.10 -8.58 4.35
C TYR A 114 -1.40 -7.24 4.15
N ALA A 115 -2.08 -6.30 3.50
CA ALA A 115 -1.65 -4.92 3.34
C ALA A 115 -1.77 -4.14 4.65
N SER A 116 -0.72 -4.16 5.47
CA SER A 116 -0.58 -3.26 6.61
C SER A 116 0.05 -1.93 6.19
N SER A 117 0.39 -1.08 7.14
CA SER A 117 0.89 0.27 6.89
C SER A 117 1.93 0.70 7.92
N SER A 118 2.93 1.44 7.50
CA SER A 118 3.86 2.12 8.41
C SER A 118 3.19 3.14 9.34
N SER A 119 1.94 3.52 9.05
CA SER A 119 1.14 4.39 9.92
C SER A 119 0.89 3.81 11.32
N VAL A 120 1.01 2.50 11.50
CA VAL A 120 0.89 1.84 12.82
C VAL A 120 1.93 2.32 13.82
N TYR A 121 3.09 2.78 13.35
CA TYR A 121 4.15 3.30 14.22
C TYR A 121 3.89 4.72 14.75
N GLY A 122 3.03 5.49 14.07
CA GLY A 122 2.78 6.89 14.42
C GLY A 122 4.06 7.73 14.33
N ASN A 123 4.36 8.47 15.39
CA ASN A 123 5.59 9.25 15.50
C ASN A 123 6.71 8.36 16.09
N PRO A 124 7.64 7.87 15.29
CA PRO A 124 8.68 6.95 15.76
C PRO A 124 9.65 7.66 16.72
N LYS A 125 10.10 6.92 17.74
CA LYS A 125 11.12 7.40 18.69
C LYS A 125 12.53 7.38 18.10
N GLN A 126 12.74 6.52 17.09
CA GLN A 126 14.02 6.35 16.41
C GLN A 126 13.84 6.00 14.94
N ILE A 127 14.84 6.26 14.13
CA ILE A 127 14.95 5.87 12.73
C ILE A 127 16.32 5.23 12.47
N PRO A 128 16.41 4.24 11.55
CA PRO A 128 15.29 3.62 10.82
C PRO A 128 14.35 2.83 11.76
N ILE A 129 13.06 2.75 11.37
CA ILE A 129 11.98 2.11 12.14
C ILE A 129 12.07 0.60 11.96
N LYS A 130 12.16 -0.15 13.05
CA LYS A 130 12.16 -1.62 13.07
C LYS A 130 10.77 -2.17 13.32
N GLU A 131 10.52 -3.40 12.88
CA GLU A 131 9.24 -4.08 13.13
C GLU A 131 8.96 -4.32 14.62
N SER A 132 10.01 -4.34 15.45
CA SER A 132 9.92 -4.45 16.92
C SER A 132 9.62 -3.14 17.64
N ASP A 133 9.63 -2.00 16.93
CA ASP A 133 9.40 -0.71 17.56
C ASP A 133 7.93 -0.54 17.97
N ASP A 134 7.69 0.33 18.95
CA ASP A 134 6.35 0.59 19.49
C ASP A 134 5.37 1.01 18.37
N ARG A 135 4.15 0.49 18.44
CA ARG A 135 3.04 0.88 17.59
C ARG A 135 2.18 1.91 18.33
N SER A 136 2.20 3.16 17.88
CA SER A 136 1.52 4.29 18.53
C SER A 136 0.77 5.12 17.51
N THR A 137 -0.45 4.71 17.21
CA THR A 137 -1.28 5.28 16.15
C THR A 137 -1.72 6.71 16.46
N VAL A 138 -1.75 7.59 15.45
CA VAL A 138 -2.07 9.02 15.59
C VAL A 138 -3.35 9.43 14.87
N ASN A 139 -4.02 8.51 14.19
CA ASN A 139 -5.27 8.77 13.48
C ASN A 139 -6.12 7.48 13.35
N PRO A 140 -7.43 7.59 13.03
CA PRO A 140 -8.33 6.44 12.96
C PRO A 140 -7.93 5.40 11.89
N TYR A 141 -7.41 5.81 10.73
CA TYR A 141 -6.90 4.87 9.72
C TYR A 141 -5.77 4.01 10.30
N ALA A 142 -4.77 4.63 10.92
CA ALA A 142 -3.67 3.92 11.55
C ALA A 142 -4.16 2.96 12.65
N GLN A 143 -5.17 3.40 13.43
CA GLN A 143 -5.80 2.55 14.45
C GLN A 143 -6.44 1.31 13.83
N THR A 144 -7.20 1.44 12.74
CA THR A 144 -7.80 0.26 12.08
C THR A 144 -6.76 -0.70 11.52
N LYS A 145 -5.62 -0.20 11.02
CA LYS A 145 -4.52 -1.06 10.57
C LYS A 145 -3.86 -1.80 11.74
N LEU A 146 -3.69 -1.14 12.88
CA LEU A 146 -3.18 -1.77 14.10
C LEU A 146 -4.13 -2.85 14.63
N GLU A 147 -5.43 -2.56 14.71
CA GLU A 147 -6.45 -3.53 15.15
C GLU A 147 -6.45 -4.79 14.26
N ALA A 148 -6.33 -4.60 12.94
CA ALA A 148 -6.23 -5.72 12.01
C ALA A 148 -4.93 -6.53 12.20
N GLU A 149 -3.79 -5.88 12.54
CA GLU A 149 -2.56 -6.60 12.93
C GLU A 149 -2.77 -7.43 14.20
N LEU A 150 -3.45 -6.88 15.21
CA LEU A 150 -3.74 -7.61 16.45
C LEU A 150 -4.68 -8.81 16.22
N LEU A 151 -5.65 -8.67 15.30
CA LEU A 151 -6.46 -9.81 14.87
C LEU A 151 -5.60 -10.86 14.16
N ALA A 152 -4.72 -10.45 13.23
CA ALA A 152 -3.83 -11.37 12.53
C ALA A 152 -2.90 -12.12 13.51
N GLU A 153 -2.38 -11.44 14.54
CA GLU A 153 -1.61 -12.06 15.63
C GLU A 153 -2.43 -13.13 16.35
N LYS A 154 -3.63 -12.80 16.82
CA LYS A 154 -4.55 -13.73 17.47
C LYS A 154 -4.87 -14.95 16.59
N TYR A 155 -5.17 -14.75 15.31
CA TYR A 155 -5.49 -15.85 14.41
C TYR A 155 -4.25 -16.69 14.04
N SER A 156 -3.06 -16.10 14.05
CA SER A 156 -1.82 -16.86 13.86
C SER A 156 -1.58 -17.87 14.98
N GLU A 157 -1.90 -17.52 16.24
CA GLU A 157 -1.86 -18.42 17.38
C GLU A 157 -2.84 -19.59 17.24
N MET A 158 -3.88 -19.44 16.40
CA MET A 158 -4.85 -20.48 16.04
C MET A 158 -4.44 -21.28 14.78
N GLY A 159 -3.23 -21.05 14.26
CA GLY A 159 -2.67 -21.77 13.12
C GLY A 159 -2.89 -21.12 11.75
N VAL A 160 -3.47 -19.92 11.68
CA VAL A 160 -3.62 -19.18 10.41
C VAL A 160 -2.26 -18.70 9.92
N LYS A 161 -1.96 -18.95 8.64
CA LYS A 161 -0.75 -18.44 7.99
C LYS A 161 -1.01 -17.02 7.49
N VAL A 162 -0.39 -16.02 8.12
CA VAL A 162 -0.57 -14.62 7.76
C VAL A 162 0.73 -13.82 7.80
N ILE A 163 1.06 -13.17 6.69
CA ILE A 163 2.18 -12.23 6.61
C ILE A 163 1.62 -10.84 6.35
N GLY A 164 1.88 -9.91 7.26
CA GLY A 164 1.53 -8.50 7.08
C GLY A 164 2.71 -7.71 6.54
N LEU A 165 2.45 -6.90 5.52
CA LEU A 165 3.45 -6.01 4.93
C LEU A 165 3.11 -4.57 5.30
N ARG A 166 3.95 -3.96 6.15
CA ARG A 166 3.82 -2.55 6.56
C ARG A 166 4.39 -1.66 5.46
N TYR A 167 3.52 -1.27 4.52
CA TYR A 167 3.94 -0.40 3.42
C TYR A 167 4.30 0.99 3.94
N PHE A 168 5.44 1.50 3.51
CA PHE A 168 5.79 2.90 3.59
C PHE A 168 5.11 3.66 2.44
N ASN A 169 5.58 4.82 2.04
CA ASN A 169 4.85 5.62 1.04
C ASN A 169 5.00 5.01 -0.37
N VAL A 170 4.00 4.24 -0.79
CA VAL A 170 4.02 3.61 -2.11
C VAL A 170 3.77 4.66 -3.19
N PHE A 171 4.54 4.62 -4.28
CA PHE A 171 4.35 5.46 -5.45
C PHE A 171 4.41 4.66 -6.75
N GLY A 172 3.81 5.19 -7.82
CA GLY A 172 3.80 4.55 -9.13
C GLY A 172 2.51 4.78 -9.90
N LYS A 173 2.35 4.00 -10.98
CA LYS A 173 1.18 4.08 -11.88
C LYS A 173 -0.11 3.68 -11.17
N ARG A 174 -1.24 4.22 -11.61
CA ARG A 174 -2.61 3.94 -11.10
C ARG A 174 -2.90 4.46 -9.69
N GLN A 175 -2.04 5.34 -9.14
CA GLN A 175 -2.35 5.96 -7.85
C GLN A 175 -3.57 6.86 -8.00
N SER A 176 -4.63 6.61 -7.21
CA SER A 176 -5.85 7.39 -7.23
C SER A 176 -5.59 8.86 -6.85
N LYS A 177 -6.29 9.81 -7.50
CA LYS A 177 -6.21 11.23 -7.14
C LYS A 177 -6.71 11.51 -5.72
N GLU A 178 -7.68 10.75 -5.25
CA GLU A 178 -8.27 10.92 -3.91
C GLU A 178 -7.33 10.49 -2.78
N TYR A 179 -6.46 9.53 -3.08
CA TYR A 179 -5.42 9.02 -2.17
C TYR A 179 -4.03 9.41 -2.66
N ALA A 180 -3.97 10.44 -3.53
CA ALA A 180 -2.72 10.84 -4.15
C ALA A 180 -1.70 11.24 -3.10
N GLY A 181 -0.62 10.50 -3.03
CA GLY A 181 0.57 10.89 -2.30
C GLY A 181 1.20 12.16 -2.90
N VAL A 182 2.04 12.79 -2.14
CA VAL A 182 2.69 14.07 -2.50
C VAL A 182 3.38 14.03 -3.88
N ILE A 183 3.93 12.89 -4.28
CA ILE A 183 4.59 12.72 -5.60
C ILE A 183 3.62 13.02 -6.74
N LYS A 184 2.46 12.36 -6.73
CA LYS A 184 1.45 12.58 -7.78
C LYS A 184 0.95 14.02 -7.80
N LEU A 185 0.69 14.60 -6.63
CA LEU A 185 0.29 16.01 -6.53
C LEU A 185 1.33 16.97 -7.11
N PHE A 186 2.62 16.70 -6.90
CA PHE A 186 3.69 17.50 -7.46
C PHE A 186 3.78 17.33 -8.98
N LEU A 187 3.69 16.10 -9.47
CA LEU A 187 3.72 15.81 -10.91
C LEU A 187 2.52 16.42 -11.65
N ASP A 188 1.31 16.33 -11.11
CA ASP A 188 0.11 16.96 -11.67
C ASP A 188 0.27 18.49 -11.78
N ARG A 189 0.94 19.11 -10.80
CA ARG A 189 1.20 20.55 -10.85
C ARG A 189 2.28 20.92 -11.87
N ILE A 190 3.35 20.16 -11.94
CA ILE A 190 4.43 20.36 -12.93
C ILE A 190 3.89 20.19 -14.35
N GLN A 191 3.03 19.20 -14.61
CA GLN A 191 2.37 19.01 -15.89
C GLN A 191 1.57 20.26 -16.31
N GLN A 192 0.95 20.95 -15.33
CA GLN A 192 0.24 22.21 -15.51
C GLN A 192 1.16 23.44 -15.52
N ARG A 193 2.49 23.25 -15.50
CA ARG A 193 3.50 24.31 -15.35
C ARG A 193 3.31 25.18 -14.10
N LYS A 194 2.78 24.58 -13.01
CA LYS A 194 2.54 25.23 -11.71
C LYS A 194 3.53 24.70 -10.67
N PRO A 195 3.95 25.53 -9.71
CA PRO A 195 4.88 25.12 -8.66
C PRO A 195 4.26 24.07 -7.72
N PRO A 196 5.03 23.10 -7.21
CA PRO A 196 4.60 22.22 -6.13
C PRO A 196 4.13 22.99 -4.90
N LYS A 197 3.12 22.43 -4.19
CA LYS A 197 2.62 22.97 -2.92
C LYS A 197 3.14 22.12 -1.77
N ILE A 198 3.82 22.75 -0.82
CA ILE A 198 4.38 22.11 0.38
C ILE A 198 3.51 22.51 1.56
N ASN A 199 3.01 21.54 2.32
CA ASN A 199 2.33 21.77 3.59
C ASN A 199 3.38 21.84 4.70
N GLY A 200 3.34 22.92 5.51
CA GLY A 200 4.35 23.21 6.53
C GLY A 200 5.65 23.75 5.92
N ASP A 201 6.78 23.46 6.57
CA ASP A 201 8.12 23.92 6.18
C ASP A 201 8.81 23.01 5.14
N GLY A 202 8.27 21.83 4.88
CA GLY A 202 8.81 20.85 3.94
C GLY A 202 9.97 20.01 4.50
N LEU A 203 10.33 20.16 5.77
CA LEU A 203 11.40 19.40 6.42
C LEU A 203 10.98 17.99 6.84
N GLN A 204 9.67 17.69 6.81
CA GLN A 204 9.18 16.35 7.08
C GLN A 204 9.71 15.39 6.01
N THR A 205 10.21 14.22 6.44
CA THR A 205 10.78 13.20 5.55
C THR A 205 9.85 12.02 5.35
N ARG A 206 9.90 11.44 4.14
CA ARG A 206 9.15 10.22 3.80
C ARG A 206 10.06 9.22 3.11
N ASP A 207 9.83 7.96 3.45
CA ASP A 207 10.41 6.82 2.76
C ASP A 207 9.43 6.38 1.65
N PHE A 208 9.87 6.49 0.40
CA PHE A 208 9.06 6.16 -0.76
C PHE A 208 9.51 4.86 -1.41
N VAL A 209 8.58 3.93 -1.63
CA VAL A 209 8.83 2.65 -2.28
C VAL A 209 8.02 2.52 -3.57
N TYR A 210 8.65 2.03 -4.63
CA TYR A 210 8.00 1.88 -5.94
C TYR A 210 7.05 0.69 -5.98
N ILE A 211 5.96 0.83 -6.71
CA ILE A 211 4.89 -0.17 -6.78
C ILE A 211 5.38 -1.56 -7.18
N ASP A 212 6.27 -1.69 -8.17
CA ASP A 212 6.75 -3.01 -8.61
C ASP A 212 7.61 -3.69 -7.52
N ASP A 213 8.33 -2.91 -6.70
CA ASP A 213 9.06 -3.43 -5.54
C ASP A 213 8.08 -3.92 -4.45
N VAL A 214 6.95 -3.24 -4.26
CA VAL A 214 5.87 -3.67 -3.36
C VAL A 214 5.23 -4.97 -3.86
N VAL A 215 4.90 -5.06 -5.15
CA VAL A 215 4.39 -6.30 -5.76
C VAL A 215 5.35 -7.45 -5.50
N LYS A 216 6.66 -7.24 -5.73
CA LYS A 216 7.65 -8.28 -5.49
C LYS A 216 7.72 -8.73 -4.03
N ALA A 217 7.56 -7.81 -3.07
CA ALA A 217 7.49 -8.16 -1.65
C ALA A 217 6.26 -9.04 -1.35
N ASN A 218 5.10 -8.72 -1.92
CA ASN A 218 3.87 -9.51 -1.78
C ASN A 218 4.05 -10.94 -2.31
N ILE A 219 4.57 -11.07 -3.51
CA ILE A 219 4.79 -12.38 -4.14
C ILE A 219 5.77 -13.22 -3.31
N LEU A 220 6.89 -12.64 -2.89
CA LEU A 220 7.86 -13.36 -2.04
C LEU A 220 7.27 -13.75 -0.68
N ALA A 221 6.41 -12.92 -0.11
CA ALA A 221 5.70 -13.24 1.14
C ALA A 221 4.73 -14.42 0.92
N MET A 222 3.96 -14.44 -0.16
CA MET A 222 3.05 -15.53 -0.48
C MET A 222 3.81 -16.85 -0.72
N ASP A 223 4.88 -16.81 -1.49
CA ASP A 223 5.66 -17.99 -1.89
C ASP A 223 6.58 -18.50 -0.77
N SER A 224 6.75 -17.79 0.35
CA SER A 224 7.62 -18.19 1.46
C SER A 224 6.99 -19.24 2.36
N ASP A 225 7.82 -19.99 3.10
CA ASP A 225 7.39 -20.94 4.16
C ASP A 225 7.08 -20.27 5.51
N ILE A 226 7.11 -18.93 5.56
CA ILE A 226 6.84 -18.18 6.79
C ILE A 226 5.35 -18.25 7.10
N ASN A 227 5.00 -18.69 8.32
CA ASN A 227 3.61 -18.80 8.75
C ASN A 227 3.06 -17.49 9.32
N TYR A 228 3.90 -16.74 10.05
CA TYR A 228 3.48 -15.48 10.67
C TYR A 228 4.64 -14.50 10.76
N LYS A 229 4.45 -13.30 10.21
CA LYS A 229 5.37 -12.17 10.40
C LYS A 229 4.74 -10.86 9.91
N PHE A 230 5.12 -9.74 10.55
CA PHE A 230 4.97 -8.41 9.97
C PHE A 230 6.33 -7.91 9.52
N LEU A 231 6.39 -7.31 8.30
CA LEU A 231 7.62 -6.88 7.66
C LEU A 231 7.46 -5.47 7.09
N ASN A 232 8.48 -4.63 7.26
CA ASN A 232 8.53 -3.31 6.65
C ASN A 232 8.82 -3.41 5.14
N VAL A 233 8.07 -2.67 4.35
CA VAL A 233 8.27 -2.53 2.89
C VAL A 233 8.45 -1.05 2.57
N GLY A 234 9.68 -0.63 2.43
CA GLY A 234 10.12 0.74 2.15
C GLY A 234 11.34 0.76 1.27
N SER A 235 11.90 1.92 1.00
CA SER A 235 13.20 2.04 0.30
C SER A 235 14.39 2.08 1.25
N GLY A 236 14.18 2.43 2.52
CA GLY A 236 15.24 2.74 3.48
C GLY A 236 15.94 4.08 3.22
N LEU A 237 15.51 4.83 2.20
CA LEU A 237 16.11 6.10 1.74
C LEU A 237 15.08 7.23 1.88
N PRO A 238 15.00 7.90 3.04
CA PRO A 238 14.06 9.00 3.24
C PRO A 238 14.47 10.23 2.46
N ILE A 239 13.50 11.01 1.99
CA ILE A 239 13.70 12.32 1.35
C ILE A 239 12.78 13.35 2.02
N SER A 240 13.24 14.59 2.19
CA SER A 240 12.37 15.68 2.66
C SER A 240 11.37 16.09 1.56
N ILE A 241 10.21 16.60 1.97
CA ILE A 241 9.21 17.08 1.01
C ILE A 241 9.74 18.28 0.23
N LEU A 242 10.60 19.10 0.83
CA LEU A 242 11.28 20.19 0.15
C LEU A 242 12.27 19.69 -0.92
N ASP A 243 13.12 18.71 -0.58
CA ASP A 243 14.04 18.13 -1.55
C ASP A 243 13.31 17.41 -2.68
N LEU A 244 12.20 16.73 -2.38
CA LEU A 244 11.34 16.14 -3.40
C LEU A 244 10.76 17.21 -4.33
N ALA A 245 10.28 18.33 -3.80
CA ALA A 245 9.75 19.43 -4.61
C ALA A 245 10.81 20.02 -5.52
N ASN A 246 12.02 20.27 -5.00
CA ASN A 246 13.14 20.76 -5.77
C ASN A 246 13.56 19.77 -6.86
N LEU A 247 13.65 18.48 -6.52
CA LEU A 247 13.97 17.43 -7.49
C LEU A 247 12.98 17.41 -8.67
N VAL A 248 11.69 17.54 -8.39
CA VAL A 248 10.63 17.56 -9.43
C VAL A 248 10.72 18.83 -10.30
N ILE A 249 10.99 19.98 -9.68
CA ILE A 249 11.22 21.25 -10.41
C ILE A 249 12.45 21.14 -11.31
N ASP A 250 13.58 20.72 -10.78
CA ASP A 250 14.85 20.61 -11.52
C ASP A 250 14.69 19.65 -12.72
N ALA A 251 14.09 18.47 -12.50
CA ALA A 251 13.85 17.50 -13.56
C ALA A 251 12.92 18.03 -14.66
N SER A 252 12.02 18.96 -14.33
CA SER A 252 11.10 19.56 -15.31
C SER A 252 11.72 20.63 -16.21
N GLY A 253 12.89 21.15 -15.83
CA GLY A 253 13.53 22.30 -16.48
C GLY A 253 12.75 23.62 -16.35
N LEU A 254 11.75 23.69 -15.48
CA LEU A 254 10.94 24.88 -15.24
C LEU A 254 11.60 25.78 -14.16
N SER A 255 11.58 27.08 -14.38
CA SER A 255 12.04 28.06 -13.39
C SER A 255 10.89 28.37 -12.40
N LEU A 256 10.71 27.48 -11.41
CA LEU A 256 9.64 27.56 -10.40
C LEU A 256 10.25 27.56 -8.99
N LYS A 257 9.48 28.09 -8.03
CA LYS A 257 9.77 27.94 -6.59
C LYS A 257 8.58 27.31 -5.90
N PRO A 258 8.76 26.39 -4.94
CA PRO A 258 7.65 25.80 -4.18
C PRO A 258 6.78 26.86 -3.50
N ILE A 259 5.49 26.55 -3.37
CA ILE A 259 4.53 27.36 -2.59
C ILE A 259 4.29 26.66 -1.26
N TYR A 260 4.44 27.40 -0.17
CA TYR A 260 4.19 26.90 1.16
C TYR A 260 2.72 27.13 1.57
N CYS A 261 2.13 26.11 2.17
CA CYS A 261 0.76 26.10 2.70
C CYS A 261 0.80 25.78 4.20
N PRO A 262 -0.28 26.04 4.96
CA PRO A 262 -0.34 25.65 6.37
C PRO A 262 -0.02 24.15 6.57
N ALA A 263 0.63 23.83 7.69
CA ALA A 263 0.93 22.45 8.07
C ALA A 263 -0.36 21.64 8.27
N LEU A 264 -0.33 20.36 7.92
CA LEU A 264 -1.45 19.45 8.18
C LEU A 264 -1.41 18.99 9.64
N SER A 265 -2.58 18.98 10.29
CA SER A 265 -2.69 18.44 11.64
C SER A 265 -2.43 16.93 11.64
N GLY A 266 -1.60 16.44 12.56
CA GLY A 266 -1.29 15.02 12.68
C GLY A 266 -0.31 14.50 11.64
N ASP A 267 0.40 15.37 10.91
CA ASP A 267 1.45 14.95 9.98
C ASP A 267 2.68 14.42 10.74
N ILE A 268 3.19 13.28 10.31
CA ILE A 268 4.36 12.60 10.90
C ILE A 268 5.64 13.32 10.44
N LYS A 269 6.55 13.59 11.37
CA LYS A 269 7.78 14.32 11.04
C LYS A 269 8.74 13.54 10.17
N THR A 270 8.98 12.26 10.50
CA THR A 270 10.01 11.46 9.82
C THR A 270 9.59 10.02 9.71
N THR A 271 9.82 9.42 8.53
CA THR A 271 9.66 7.98 8.31
C THR A 271 10.85 7.43 7.53
N GLN A 272 11.39 6.30 7.99
CA GLN A 272 12.45 5.53 7.31
C GLN A 272 12.33 4.07 7.74
N ALA A 273 12.22 3.14 6.79
CA ALA A 273 12.13 1.71 7.06
C ALA A 273 13.49 1.12 7.41
N ASP A 274 13.56 0.30 8.46
CA ASP A 274 14.59 -0.72 8.58
C ASP A 274 14.18 -1.92 7.72
N LEU A 275 15.06 -2.36 6.82
CA LEU A 275 14.81 -3.43 5.86
C LEU A 275 15.54 -4.74 6.23
N THR A 276 16.15 -4.80 7.40
CA THR A 276 16.97 -5.94 7.82
C THR A 276 16.16 -7.23 7.87
N SER A 277 14.95 -7.19 8.44
CA SER A 277 14.09 -8.36 8.58
C SER A 277 13.62 -8.89 7.23
N ILE A 278 13.08 -8.03 6.37
CA ILE A 278 12.56 -8.47 5.07
C ILE A 278 13.66 -8.99 4.15
N LYS A 279 14.84 -8.36 4.17
CA LYS A 279 16.02 -8.82 3.43
C LYS A 279 16.47 -10.20 3.90
N LYS A 280 16.54 -10.40 5.21
CA LYS A 280 16.95 -11.69 5.79
C LYS A 280 15.96 -12.81 5.52
N LEU A 281 14.65 -12.53 5.64
CA LEU A 281 13.60 -13.55 5.62
C LEU A 281 13.10 -13.86 4.21
N LEU A 282 13.01 -12.85 3.33
CA LEU A 282 12.48 -12.99 1.98
C LEU A 282 13.52 -12.76 0.87
N GLY A 283 14.76 -12.39 1.21
CA GLY A 283 15.76 -11.99 0.22
C GLY A 283 15.37 -10.73 -0.57
N TRP A 284 14.35 -10.00 -0.10
CA TRP A 284 13.82 -8.84 -0.78
C TRP A 284 14.63 -7.57 -0.50
N GLN A 285 14.78 -6.75 -1.52
CA GLN A 285 15.27 -5.37 -1.41
C GLN A 285 14.67 -4.51 -2.54
N PRO A 286 14.45 -3.21 -2.29
CA PRO A 286 13.96 -2.29 -3.31
C PRO A 286 15.00 -2.13 -4.42
N LYS A 287 14.55 -2.03 -5.67
CA LYS A 287 15.42 -1.85 -6.84
C LYS A 287 15.27 -0.49 -7.46
N THR A 288 14.08 0.12 -7.36
CA THR A 288 13.76 1.37 -8.02
C THR A 288 14.14 2.56 -7.15
N LYS A 289 15.00 3.43 -7.66
CA LYS A 289 15.35 4.69 -7.00
C LYS A 289 14.35 5.77 -7.41
N LEU A 290 13.74 6.42 -6.44
CA LEU A 290 12.77 7.50 -6.65
C LEU A 290 13.30 8.59 -7.59
N ARG A 291 14.54 9.02 -7.41
CA ARG A 291 15.16 10.07 -8.23
C ARG A 291 15.20 9.69 -9.70
N ASP A 292 15.68 8.49 -10.00
CA ASP A 292 15.85 8.01 -11.38
C ASP A 292 14.49 7.88 -12.07
N TRP A 293 13.50 7.33 -11.35
CA TRP A 293 12.14 7.20 -11.84
C TRP A 293 11.48 8.57 -12.11
N LEU A 294 11.63 9.55 -11.21
CA LEU A 294 11.09 10.90 -11.40
C LEU A 294 11.68 11.59 -12.62
N ILE A 295 13.01 11.49 -12.81
CA ILE A 295 13.69 12.06 -13.98
C ILE A 295 13.15 11.41 -15.26
N GLU A 296 13.03 10.08 -15.30
CA GLU A 296 12.51 9.36 -16.47
C GLU A 296 11.07 9.80 -16.81
N VAL A 297 10.17 9.81 -15.81
CA VAL A 297 8.78 10.18 -16.01
C VAL A 297 8.61 11.61 -16.51
N ILE A 298 9.33 12.55 -15.92
CA ILE A 298 9.23 13.96 -16.26
C ILE A 298 9.84 14.24 -17.63
N SER A 299 11.03 13.70 -17.92
CA SER A 299 11.72 13.90 -19.20
C SER A 299 10.98 13.26 -20.38
N SER A 300 10.38 12.10 -20.17
CA SER A 300 9.58 11.40 -21.20
C SER A 300 8.15 11.94 -21.34
N LYS A 301 7.74 12.91 -20.52
CA LYS A 301 6.37 13.46 -20.45
C LYS A 301 5.29 12.39 -20.26
N LYS A 302 5.63 11.24 -19.67
CA LYS A 302 4.71 10.13 -19.44
C LYS A 302 3.83 10.34 -18.20
N PHE A 303 3.31 11.55 -18.00
CA PHE A 303 2.45 11.90 -16.87
C PHE A 303 1.12 11.14 -16.85
N GLU A 304 0.66 10.65 -18.00
CA GLU A 304 -0.56 9.84 -18.11
C GLU A 304 -0.41 8.44 -17.51
N CYS A 305 0.82 8.05 -17.24
CA CYS A 305 1.16 6.74 -16.68
C CYS A 305 1.26 6.72 -15.14
N ILE A 306 0.78 7.79 -14.45
CA ILE A 306 0.94 7.93 -13.00
C ILE A 306 -0.40 7.98 -12.29
#